data_ff838856af9f4749cdc9aa1923f0bb8d
#
_entry.id   ff838856af9f4749cdc9aa1923f0bb8d
#
_cell.length_a   1.000
_cell.length_b   1.000
_cell.length_c   1.000
_cell.angle_alpha   90.00
_cell.angle_beta   90.00
_cell.angle_gamma   90.00
#
_symmetry.space_group_name_H-M   'P 1'
#
loop_
_entity.id
_entity.type
_entity.pdbx_description
1 polymer ?
#
loop_
_entity_poly.entity_id
_entity_poly.type
_entity_poly.pdbx_seq_one_letter_code
_entity_poly.pdbx_strand_id
1 'polypeptide(L)'
;MKKKSFGLAAAVAVLIVLGGSYALLANHNRIQESESAAAESETGVAVATIASDKVSSFQLADGDTSFTLTKTDNSWICVQDETFPLSNDAASELVNTFTSLQAVRDLGTAQNGENYGFSENAPTVTLTSSDSTNCSFVLGEANSMTGDYYLKREDSGEIYTVSSSLAVSFHKTLTDLAEIESFPTISSDNVQELSITEEGTTLLF
;
A
#
# COMPACT_ATOMS: atom_id res chain seq x y z
N MET A 1 -4.34 76.52 -2.61
CA MET A 1 -3.59 75.44 -1.98
C MET A 1 -4.46 74.19 -1.73
N LYS A 2 -5.31 73.68 -2.69
CA LYS A 2 -6.22 72.51 -2.51
C LYS A 2 -5.94 71.36 -3.44
N LYS A 3 -4.91 71.37 -4.27
CA LYS A 3 -4.60 70.28 -5.24
C LYS A 3 -3.59 69.23 -4.74
N LYS A 4 -2.86 69.49 -3.64
CA LYS A 4 -1.88 68.50 -3.12
C LYS A 4 -2.46 67.42 -2.19
N SER A 5 -3.63 67.63 -1.59
CA SER A 5 -4.26 66.68 -0.67
C SER A 5 -5.03 65.57 -1.39
N PHE A 6 -5.49 65.80 -2.63
CA PHE A 6 -6.23 64.82 -3.41
C PHE A 6 -5.32 63.68 -3.89
N GLY A 7 -4.08 63.94 -4.26
CA GLY A 7 -3.11 62.90 -4.65
C GLY A 7 -2.72 62.01 -3.49
N LEU A 8 -2.59 62.57 -2.27
CA LEU A 8 -2.26 61.77 -1.09
C LEU A 8 -3.42 60.83 -0.68
N ALA A 9 -4.66 61.33 -0.74
CA ALA A 9 -5.84 60.53 -0.45
C ALA A 9 -6.04 59.38 -1.47
N ALA A 10 -5.77 59.65 -2.76
CA ALA A 10 -5.82 58.61 -3.80
C ALA A 10 -4.72 57.55 -3.61
N ALA A 11 -3.49 57.96 -3.24
CA ALA A 11 -2.40 57.02 -2.97
C ALA A 11 -2.69 56.10 -1.75
N VAL A 12 -3.27 56.67 -0.69
CA VAL A 12 -3.68 55.89 0.49
C VAL A 12 -4.81 54.89 0.15
N ALA A 13 -5.79 55.29 -0.67
CA ALA A 13 -6.86 54.39 -1.11
C ALA A 13 -6.32 53.23 -1.94
N VAL A 14 -5.35 53.45 -2.84
CA VAL A 14 -4.71 52.39 -3.62
C VAL A 14 -3.93 51.43 -2.71
N LEU A 15 -3.21 51.95 -1.70
CA LEU A 15 -2.49 51.12 -0.73
C LEU A 15 -3.44 50.24 0.11
N ILE A 16 -4.61 50.76 0.49
CA ILE A 16 -5.62 49.99 1.24
C ILE A 16 -6.20 48.87 0.35
N VAL A 17 -6.48 49.15 -0.92
CA VAL A 17 -6.98 48.12 -1.86
C VAL A 17 -5.93 47.07 -2.14
N LEU A 18 -4.67 47.44 -2.37
CA LEU A 18 -3.58 46.48 -2.59
C LEU A 18 -3.25 45.70 -1.32
N GLY A 19 -3.24 46.32 -0.15
CA GLY A 19 -3.04 45.64 1.13
C GLY A 19 -4.20 44.71 1.48
N GLY A 20 -5.43 45.11 1.21
CA GLY A 20 -6.64 44.28 1.41
C GLY A 20 -6.68 43.08 0.49
N SER A 21 -6.37 43.24 -0.81
CA SER A 21 -6.30 42.16 -1.76
C SER A 21 -5.15 41.17 -1.45
N TYR A 22 -4.00 41.68 -1.02
CA TYR A 22 -2.88 40.85 -0.57
C TYR A 22 -3.25 40.03 0.69
N ALA A 23 -3.91 40.65 1.66
CA ALA A 23 -4.36 39.97 2.88
C ALA A 23 -5.40 38.85 2.58
N LEU A 24 -6.32 39.11 1.63
CA LEU A 24 -7.29 38.12 1.18
C LEU A 24 -6.61 36.97 0.44
N LEU A 25 -5.66 37.25 -0.44
CA LEU A 25 -4.90 36.21 -1.16
C LEU A 25 -4.00 35.42 -0.21
N ALA A 26 -3.32 36.08 0.71
CA ALA A 26 -2.48 35.41 1.72
C ALA A 26 -3.30 34.58 2.69
N ASN A 27 -4.52 35.01 3.04
CA ASN A 27 -5.43 34.20 3.86
C ASN A 27 -6.00 33.01 3.07
N HIS A 28 -6.31 33.19 1.79
CA HIS A 28 -6.75 32.09 0.92
C HIS A 28 -5.65 31.04 0.72
N ASN A 29 -4.40 31.48 0.47
CA ASN A 29 -3.26 30.57 0.39
C ASN A 29 -2.97 29.87 1.71
N ARG A 30 -3.10 30.54 2.86
CA ARG A 30 -2.96 29.91 4.19
C ARG A 30 -4.05 28.89 4.48
N ILE A 31 -5.27 29.11 3.98
CA ILE A 31 -6.36 28.12 4.11
C ILE A 31 -6.05 26.92 3.22
N GLN A 32 -5.58 27.11 1.99
CA GLN A 32 -5.14 26.00 1.13
C GLN A 32 -3.91 25.26 1.68
N GLU A 33 -2.92 25.98 2.22
CA GLU A 33 -1.77 25.36 2.89
C GLU A 33 -2.18 24.65 4.18
N SER A 34 -3.15 25.15 4.94
CA SER A 34 -3.65 24.47 6.13
C SER A 34 -4.58 23.31 5.80
N GLU A 35 -5.32 23.35 4.70
CA GLU A 35 -6.06 22.17 4.18
C GLU A 35 -5.10 21.13 3.61
N SER A 36 -4.02 21.51 2.91
CA SER A 36 -2.95 20.60 2.48
C SER A 36 -2.15 20.06 3.67
N ALA A 37 -1.83 20.89 4.68
CA ALA A 37 -1.13 20.45 5.88
C ALA A 37 -2.02 19.65 6.85
N ALA A 38 -3.35 19.87 6.83
CA ALA A 38 -4.29 19.04 7.56
C ALA A 38 -4.53 17.69 6.88
N ALA A 39 -4.22 17.56 5.57
CA ALA A 39 -4.18 16.29 4.86
C ALA A 39 -2.87 15.50 5.13
N GLU A 40 -1.84 16.13 5.69
CA GLU A 40 -0.60 15.48 6.16
C GLU A 40 -0.65 15.06 7.64
N SER A 41 -1.83 15.07 8.28
CA SER A 41 -2.01 14.41 9.57
C SER A 41 -2.09 12.90 9.29
N GLU A 42 -1.09 12.15 9.75
CA GLU A 42 -0.85 10.69 9.62
C GLU A 42 -1.98 9.80 10.20
N THR A 43 -3.21 10.09 9.93
CA THR A 43 -4.31 9.15 10.10
C THR A 43 -4.63 8.59 8.74
N GLY A 44 -3.96 7.46 8.39
CA GLY A 44 -4.24 6.74 7.17
C GLY A 44 -5.74 6.49 7.02
N VAL A 45 -6.26 6.60 5.80
CA VAL A 45 -7.66 6.31 5.50
C VAL A 45 -7.82 4.80 5.49
N ALA A 46 -8.68 4.26 6.35
CA ALA A 46 -8.98 2.83 6.34
C ALA A 46 -9.74 2.47 5.05
N VAL A 47 -9.18 1.56 4.26
CA VAL A 47 -9.72 1.16 2.95
C VAL A 47 -10.39 -0.19 2.99
N ALA A 48 -9.88 -1.12 3.83
CA ALA A 48 -10.43 -2.46 3.94
C ALA A 48 -11.77 -2.46 4.70
N THR A 49 -12.68 -3.30 4.23
CA THR A 49 -14.04 -3.43 4.80
C THR A 49 -14.31 -4.80 5.40
N ILE A 50 -13.42 -5.77 5.21
CA ILE A 50 -13.55 -7.13 5.73
C ILE A 50 -12.63 -7.28 6.94
N ALA A 51 -13.18 -7.68 8.08
CA ALA A 51 -12.39 -7.99 9.26
C ALA A 51 -11.60 -9.29 9.05
N SER A 52 -10.37 -9.36 9.56
CA SER A 52 -9.44 -10.48 9.33
C SER A 52 -9.98 -11.83 9.81
N ASP A 53 -10.77 -11.85 10.88
CA ASP A 53 -11.40 -13.05 11.43
C ASP A 53 -12.53 -13.59 10.52
N LYS A 54 -13.04 -12.77 9.60
CA LYS A 54 -14.08 -13.13 8.63
C LYS A 54 -13.54 -13.58 7.28
N VAL A 55 -12.25 -13.37 7.00
CA VAL A 55 -11.66 -13.79 5.72
C VAL A 55 -11.60 -15.31 5.66
N SER A 56 -12.22 -15.87 4.63
CA SER A 56 -12.22 -17.32 4.32
C SER A 56 -11.31 -17.68 3.15
N SER A 57 -11.06 -16.71 2.24
CA SER A 57 -10.14 -16.91 1.10
C SER A 57 -9.39 -15.61 0.79
N PHE A 58 -8.16 -15.78 0.36
CA PHE A 58 -7.24 -14.74 -0.10
C PHE A 58 -6.66 -15.16 -1.43
N GLN A 59 -6.78 -14.32 -2.44
CA GLN A 59 -6.17 -14.53 -3.75
C GLN A 59 -5.24 -13.37 -4.08
N LEU A 60 -4.04 -13.66 -4.54
CA LEU A 60 -3.10 -12.71 -5.10
C LEU A 60 -2.76 -13.12 -6.52
N ALA A 61 -2.83 -12.17 -7.44
CA ALA A 61 -2.42 -12.31 -8.83
C ALA A 61 -1.47 -11.17 -9.19
N ASP A 62 -0.34 -11.49 -9.82
CA ASP A 62 0.65 -10.53 -10.31
C ASP A 62 1.18 -11.03 -11.66
N GLY A 63 0.73 -10.39 -12.74
CA GLY A 63 0.99 -10.85 -14.09
C GLY A 63 0.53 -12.29 -14.33
N ASP A 64 1.45 -13.16 -14.70
CA ASP A 64 1.19 -14.59 -14.96
C ASP A 64 1.21 -15.46 -13.71
N THR A 65 1.58 -14.91 -12.56
CA THR A 65 1.62 -15.62 -11.29
C THR A 65 0.38 -15.37 -10.45
N SER A 66 -0.20 -16.44 -9.91
CA SER A 66 -1.30 -16.30 -8.97
C SER A 66 -1.33 -17.46 -7.98
N PHE A 67 -1.76 -17.16 -6.76
CA PHE A 67 -2.06 -18.19 -5.77
C PHE A 67 -3.31 -17.83 -4.97
N THR A 68 -3.95 -18.86 -4.46
CA THR A 68 -5.15 -18.73 -3.62
C THR A 68 -4.94 -19.49 -2.32
N LEU A 69 -5.15 -18.78 -1.22
CA LEU A 69 -5.19 -19.37 0.11
C LEU A 69 -6.63 -19.49 0.58
N THR A 70 -6.98 -20.63 1.17
CA THR A 70 -8.27 -20.83 1.83
C THR A 70 -8.07 -21.22 3.27
N LYS A 71 -8.97 -20.78 4.13
CA LYS A 71 -8.93 -21.08 5.55
C LYS A 71 -9.74 -22.33 5.85
N THR A 72 -9.09 -23.37 6.34
CA THR A 72 -9.71 -24.65 6.74
C THR A 72 -9.28 -24.95 8.17
N ASP A 73 -10.24 -25.18 9.06
CA ASP A 73 -9.99 -25.51 10.48
C ASP A 73 -9.02 -24.52 11.18
N ASN A 74 -9.16 -23.23 10.88
CA ASN A 74 -8.31 -22.14 11.38
C ASN A 74 -6.88 -22.07 10.80
N SER A 75 -6.54 -22.93 9.83
CA SER A 75 -5.26 -22.94 9.13
C SER A 75 -5.42 -22.51 7.68
N TRP A 76 -4.42 -21.81 7.16
CA TRP A 76 -4.35 -21.48 5.74
C TRP A 76 -3.76 -22.64 4.95
N ILE A 77 -4.35 -22.93 3.80
CA ILE A 77 -3.85 -23.92 2.83
C ILE A 77 -3.82 -23.27 1.44
N CYS A 78 -2.84 -23.67 0.62
CA CYS A 78 -2.78 -23.25 -0.78
C CYS A 78 -3.70 -24.14 -1.62
N VAL A 79 -4.62 -23.54 -2.38
CA VAL A 79 -5.59 -24.27 -3.21
C VAL A 79 -4.91 -24.99 -4.37
N GLN A 80 -3.85 -24.40 -4.95
CA GLN A 80 -3.12 -24.96 -6.08
C GLN A 80 -2.21 -26.13 -5.69
N ASP A 81 -1.74 -26.15 -4.44
CA ASP A 81 -0.90 -27.22 -3.90
C ASP A 81 -1.15 -27.35 -2.39
N GLU A 82 -2.03 -28.27 -2.02
CA GLU A 82 -2.38 -28.53 -0.61
C GLU A 82 -1.22 -29.12 0.20
N THR A 83 -0.17 -29.61 -0.48
CA THR A 83 1.04 -30.20 0.15
C THR A 83 2.15 -29.17 0.34
N PHE A 84 1.97 -27.95 -0.17
CA PHE A 84 2.93 -26.88 -0.01
C PHE A 84 3.15 -26.55 1.48
N PRO A 85 4.42 -26.50 1.95
CA PRO A 85 4.73 -26.21 3.35
C PRO A 85 4.47 -24.74 3.65
N LEU A 86 3.20 -24.36 3.79
CA LEU A 86 2.77 -22.99 4.02
C LEU A 86 2.97 -22.60 5.49
N SER A 87 3.68 -21.52 5.74
CA SER A 87 3.73 -20.88 7.05
C SER A 87 2.39 -20.18 7.33
N ASN A 88 1.65 -20.68 8.30
CA ASN A 88 0.37 -20.08 8.70
C ASN A 88 0.53 -18.67 9.28
N ASP A 89 1.67 -18.39 9.93
CA ASP A 89 1.99 -17.07 10.46
C ASP A 89 2.23 -16.09 9.31
N ALA A 90 3.05 -16.45 8.31
CA ALA A 90 3.31 -15.60 7.15
C ALA A 90 2.04 -15.36 6.32
N ALA A 91 1.22 -16.38 6.12
CA ALA A 91 -0.07 -16.26 5.44
C ALA A 91 -1.04 -15.33 6.21
N SER A 92 -1.12 -15.48 7.51
CA SER A 92 -1.96 -14.63 8.37
C SER A 92 -1.47 -13.18 8.38
N GLU A 93 -0.17 -12.94 8.41
CA GLU A 93 0.43 -11.60 8.34
C GLU A 93 0.09 -10.93 7.00
N LEU A 94 0.22 -11.65 5.88
CA LEU A 94 -0.14 -11.15 4.56
C LEU A 94 -1.62 -10.78 4.50
N VAL A 95 -2.52 -11.64 4.95
CA VAL A 95 -3.96 -11.37 4.99
C VAL A 95 -4.26 -10.18 5.90
N ASN A 96 -3.63 -10.07 7.06
CA ASN A 96 -3.80 -8.95 7.98
C ASN A 96 -3.35 -7.62 7.36
N THR A 97 -2.30 -7.62 6.55
CA THR A 97 -1.84 -6.43 5.82
C THR A 97 -2.96 -5.84 4.96
N PHE A 98 -3.73 -6.69 4.26
CA PHE A 98 -4.80 -6.24 3.38
C PHE A 98 -6.13 -5.98 4.12
N THR A 99 -6.40 -6.64 5.23
CA THR A 99 -7.61 -6.39 6.03
C THR A 99 -7.49 -5.15 6.91
N SER A 100 -6.27 -4.73 7.24
CA SER A 100 -5.98 -3.49 7.98
C SER A 100 -5.38 -2.40 7.08
N LEU A 101 -5.60 -2.50 5.76
CA LEU A 101 -5.03 -1.59 4.78
C LEU A 101 -5.39 -0.14 5.06
N GLN A 102 -4.35 0.69 5.15
CA GLN A 102 -4.44 2.13 5.35
C GLN A 102 -3.89 2.83 4.11
N ALA A 103 -4.68 3.70 3.52
CA ALA A 103 -4.22 4.57 2.45
C ALA A 103 -3.54 5.82 3.02
N VAL A 104 -2.56 6.34 2.29
CA VAL A 104 -1.93 7.64 2.58
C VAL A 104 -2.91 8.76 2.26
N ARG A 105 -3.64 8.62 1.13
CA ARG A 105 -4.61 9.62 0.68
C ARG A 105 -5.76 8.95 -0.07
N ASP A 106 -6.95 9.50 0.10
CA ASP A 106 -8.14 9.21 -0.70
C ASP A 106 -8.21 10.20 -1.87
N LEU A 107 -8.30 9.70 -3.09
CA LEU A 107 -8.42 10.50 -4.32
C LEU A 107 -9.86 10.51 -4.86
N GLY A 108 -10.78 9.79 -4.22
CA GLY A 108 -12.14 9.60 -4.69
C GLY A 108 -12.23 8.69 -5.91
N THR A 109 -13.25 8.88 -6.74
CA THR A 109 -13.42 8.10 -7.97
C THR A 109 -12.57 8.67 -9.12
N ALA A 110 -12.12 7.79 -10.03
CA ALA A 110 -11.29 8.17 -11.17
C ALA A 110 -11.89 9.33 -11.97
N GLN A 111 -11.10 10.37 -12.21
CA GLN A 111 -11.46 11.46 -13.10
C GLN A 111 -11.16 11.06 -14.56
N ASN A 112 -11.96 11.53 -15.50
CA ASN A 112 -11.77 11.26 -16.91
C ASN A 112 -10.41 11.79 -17.40
N GLY A 113 -9.57 10.91 -17.95
CA GLY A 113 -8.29 11.25 -18.56
C GLY A 113 -7.08 11.09 -17.64
N GLU A 114 -7.25 10.73 -16.38
CA GLU A 114 -6.14 10.39 -15.49
C GLU A 114 -5.72 8.93 -15.69
N ASN A 115 -4.42 8.72 -15.80
CA ASN A 115 -3.82 7.38 -15.92
C ASN A 115 -3.11 7.04 -14.61
N TYR A 116 -3.65 6.07 -13.89
CA TYR A 116 -3.11 5.58 -12.63
C TYR A 116 -2.33 4.26 -12.78
N GLY A 117 -2.18 3.77 -14.03
CA GLY A 117 -1.46 2.53 -14.34
C GLY A 117 -2.24 1.25 -14.07
N PHE A 118 -3.56 1.30 -13.92
CA PHE A 118 -4.39 0.11 -13.80
C PHE A 118 -4.51 -0.60 -15.16
N SER A 119 -3.79 -1.70 -15.32
CA SER A 119 -3.80 -2.55 -16.53
C SER A 119 -4.48 -3.89 -16.24
N GLU A 120 -4.77 -4.66 -17.30
CA GLU A 120 -5.34 -6.01 -17.16
C GLU A 120 -4.44 -6.98 -16.39
N ASN A 121 -3.12 -6.75 -16.42
CA ASN A 121 -2.13 -7.57 -15.71
C ASN A 121 -1.60 -6.88 -14.44
N ALA A 122 -2.27 -5.83 -13.97
CA ALA A 122 -1.88 -5.14 -12.74
C ALA A 122 -2.02 -6.09 -11.53
N PRO A 123 -1.10 -6.00 -10.56
CA PRO A 123 -1.18 -6.80 -9.35
C PRO A 123 -2.52 -6.60 -8.63
N THR A 124 -3.18 -7.70 -8.31
CA THR A 124 -4.53 -7.69 -7.74
C THR A 124 -4.60 -8.61 -6.53
N VAL A 125 -5.24 -8.13 -5.48
CA VAL A 125 -5.56 -8.92 -4.29
C VAL A 125 -7.06 -8.96 -4.10
N THR A 126 -7.61 -10.15 -3.90
CA THR A 126 -9.03 -10.35 -3.59
C THR A 126 -9.17 -11.07 -2.25
N LEU A 127 -9.90 -10.46 -1.35
CA LEU A 127 -10.34 -11.03 -0.08
C LEU A 127 -11.78 -11.50 -0.22
N THR A 128 -12.07 -12.74 0.20
CA THR A 128 -13.42 -13.27 0.28
C THR A 128 -13.75 -13.57 1.73
N SER A 129 -14.84 -13.03 2.21
CA SER A 129 -15.35 -13.29 3.55
C SER A 129 -16.17 -14.60 3.60
N SER A 130 -16.37 -15.12 4.80
CA SER A 130 -17.22 -16.31 5.06
C SER A 130 -18.69 -16.12 4.66
N ASP A 131 -19.17 -14.89 4.52
CA ASP A 131 -20.51 -14.55 4.02
C ASP A 131 -20.52 -14.31 2.50
N SER A 132 -19.42 -14.63 1.79
CA SER A 132 -19.24 -14.45 0.35
C SER A 132 -19.14 -12.97 -0.10
N THR A 133 -18.90 -12.04 0.82
CA THR A 133 -18.56 -10.67 0.46
C THR A 133 -17.12 -10.63 -0.07
N ASN A 134 -16.91 -9.98 -1.22
CA ASN A 134 -15.59 -9.82 -1.82
C ASN A 134 -15.12 -8.37 -1.69
N CYS A 135 -13.81 -8.20 -1.49
CA CYS A 135 -13.13 -6.92 -1.55
C CYS A 135 -11.87 -7.09 -2.40
N SER A 136 -11.79 -6.38 -3.51
CA SER A 136 -10.65 -6.49 -4.45
C SER A 136 -9.92 -5.18 -4.57
N PHE A 137 -8.60 -5.28 -4.57
CA PHE A 137 -7.67 -4.16 -4.70
C PHE A 137 -6.78 -4.39 -5.90
N VAL A 138 -6.62 -3.37 -6.74
CA VAL A 138 -5.72 -3.37 -7.90
C VAL A 138 -4.63 -2.34 -7.65
N LEU A 139 -3.36 -2.77 -7.72
CA LEU A 139 -2.22 -1.87 -7.60
C LEU A 139 -1.93 -1.24 -8.97
N GLY A 140 -1.80 0.08 -8.98
CA GLY A 140 -1.39 0.86 -10.15
C GLY A 140 0.09 1.21 -10.14
N GLU A 141 0.46 2.22 -10.93
CA GLU A 141 1.82 2.72 -11.01
C GLU A 141 2.21 3.57 -9.80
N ALA A 142 3.52 3.77 -9.63
CA ALA A 142 4.04 4.69 -8.62
C ALA A 142 3.80 6.15 -9.05
N ASN A 143 3.38 6.98 -8.12
CA ASN A 143 3.37 8.42 -8.30
C ASN A 143 4.82 8.95 -8.30
N SER A 144 5.26 9.48 -9.42
CA SER A 144 6.64 9.95 -9.61
C SER A 144 7.06 11.11 -8.71
N MET A 145 6.10 11.81 -8.08
CA MET A 145 6.38 12.95 -7.20
C MET A 145 6.49 12.53 -5.74
N THR A 146 5.63 11.61 -5.27
CA THR A 146 5.58 11.19 -3.85
C THR A 146 6.25 9.86 -3.60
N GLY A 147 6.36 8.99 -4.61
CA GLY A 147 6.84 7.61 -4.47
C GLY A 147 5.78 6.64 -3.95
N ASP A 148 4.58 7.12 -3.63
CA ASP A 148 3.45 6.29 -3.30
C ASP A 148 2.88 5.61 -4.53
N TYR A 149 2.17 4.51 -4.35
CA TYR A 149 1.51 3.78 -5.43
C TYR A 149 0.02 4.10 -5.47
N TYR A 150 -0.55 4.10 -6.66
CA TYR A 150 -2.00 4.17 -6.80
C TYR A 150 -2.62 2.82 -6.49
N LEU A 151 -3.75 2.84 -5.81
CA LEU A 151 -4.54 1.67 -5.45
C LEU A 151 -5.99 1.92 -5.84
N LYS A 152 -6.60 1.00 -6.55
CA LYS A 152 -8.02 1.02 -6.84
C LYS A 152 -8.74 -0.06 -6.04
N ARG A 153 -9.84 0.30 -5.42
CA ARG A 153 -10.79 -0.63 -4.85
C ARG A 153 -11.87 -0.92 -5.90
N GLU A 154 -11.99 -2.17 -6.34
CA GLU A 154 -12.83 -2.50 -7.50
C GLU A 154 -14.33 -2.40 -7.21
N ASP A 155 -14.77 -2.76 -6.02
CA ASP A 155 -16.18 -2.75 -5.64
C ASP A 155 -16.78 -1.34 -5.55
N SER A 156 -16.01 -0.34 -5.15
CA SER A 156 -16.45 1.06 -5.08
C SER A 156 -15.95 1.92 -6.25
N GLY A 157 -14.88 1.49 -6.93
CA GLY A 157 -14.19 2.29 -7.96
C GLY A 157 -13.38 3.45 -7.38
N GLU A 158 -13.23 3.52 -6.06
CA GLU A 158 -12.44 4.54 -5.37
C GLU A 158 -10.95 4.31 -5.57
N ILE A 159 -10.21 5.39 -5.68
CA ILE A 159 -8.78 5.42 -5.88
C ILE A 159 -8.11 6.04 -4.66
N TYR A 160 -7.02 5.43 -4.27
CA TYR A 160 -6.20 5.83 -3.13
C TYR A 160 -4.73 5.92 -3.52
N THR A 161 -3.91 6.52 -2.68
CA THR A 161 -2.47 6.31 -2.68
C THR A 161 -2.07 5.49 -1.47
N VAL A 162 -1.11 4.59 -1.65
CA VAL A 162 -0.59 3.71 -0.62
C VAL A 162 0.93 3.75 -0.59
N SER A 163 1.52 3.45 0.55
CA SER A 163 2.97 3.45 0.70
C SER A 163 3.65 2.40 -0.18
N SER A 164 4.89 2.66 -0.56
CA SER A 164 5.71 1.68 -1.30
C SER A 164 5.91 0.38 -0.52
N SER A 165 5.91 0.40 0.80
CA SER A 165 5.98 -0.81 1.64
C SER A 165 4.75 -1.70 1.47
N LEU A 166 3.56 -1.11 1.36
CA LEU A 166 2.34 -1.88 1.05
C LEU A 166 2.38 -2.44 -0.37
N ALA A 167 2.86 -1.65 -1.34
CA ALA A 167 2.98 -2.09 -2.72
C ALA A 167 3.81 -3.37 -2.86
N VAL A 168 4.88 -3.53 -2.07
CA VAL A 168 5.71 -4.76 -2.03
C VAL A 168 4.87 -6.00 -1.67
N SER A 169 3.81 -5.85 -0.88
CA SER A 169 2.95 -6.97 -0.49
C SER A 169 2.11 -7.53 -1.66
N PHE A 170 1.88 -6.74 -2.72
CA PHE A 170 1.22 -7.18 -3.94
C PHE A 170 2.11 -8.06 -4.84
N HIS A 171 3.43 -8.04 -4.64
CA HIS A 171 4.41 -8.81 -5.40
C HIS A 171 4.91 -10.04 -4.63
N LYS A 172 4.23 -10.40 -3.54
CA LYS A 172 4.55 -11.62 -2.80
C LYS A 172 4.21 -12.86 -3.61
N THR A 173 5.11 -13.83 -3.56
CA THR A 173 4.94 -15.14 -4.19
C THR A 173 4.57 -16.20 -3.15
N LEU A 174 4.07 -17.34 -3.60
CA LEU A 174 3.79 -18.46 -2.69
C LEU A 174 5.05 -18.91 -1.93
N THR A 175 6.22 -18.85 -2.57
CA THR A 175 7.51 -19.20 -1.93
C THR A 175 7.92 -18.27 -0.81
N ASP A 176 7.47 -17.00 -0.84
CA ASP A 176 7.70 -16.07 0.28
C ASP A 176 6.90 -16.42 1.53
N LEU A 177 5.90 -17.29 1.38
CA LEU A 177 5.04 -17.78 2.46
C LEU A 177 5.41 -19.20 2.91
N ALA A 178 6.49 -19.79 2.38
CA ALA A 178 6.91 -21.13 2.75
C ALA A 178 7.40 -21.16 4.20
N GLU A 179 7.07 -22.24 4.91
CA GLU A 179 7.70 -22.55 6.17
C GLU A 179 9.16 -22.97 5.91
N ILE A 180 10.08 -22.18 6.43
CA ILE A 180 11.51 -22.45 6.30
C ILE A 180 11.92 -23.34 7.49
N GLU A 181 12.33 -24.56 7.19
CA GLU A 181 12.95 -25.40 8.21
C GLU A 181 14.21 -24.68 8.78
N SER A 182 14.23 -24.50 10.09
CA SER A 182 15.42 -23.98 10.74
C SER A 182 16.50 -25.06 10.78
N PHE A 183 17.60 -24.83 10.09
CA PHE A 183 18.78 -25.68 10.25
C PHE A 183 19.31 -25.57 11.68
N PRO A 184 19.76 -26.69 12.27
CA PRO A 184 20.40 -26.64 13.58
C PRO A 184 21.60 -25.69 13.55
N THR A 185 21.77 -24.90 14.61
CA THR A 185 22.92 -24.01 14.73
C THR A 185 24.19 -24.85 14.81
N ILE A 186 25.00 -24.79 13.76
CA ILE A 186 26.30 -25.45 13.66
C ILE A 186 27.34 -24.45 14.13
N SER A 187 28.05 -24.78 15.22
CA SER A 187 29.20 -24.02 15.71
C SER A 187 30.44 -24.91 15.72
N SER A 188 31.62 -24.30 15.68
CA SER A 188 32.89 -25.04 15.77
C SER A 188 32.96 -25.97 16.97
N ASP A 189 32.23 -25.67 18.04
CA ASP A 189 32.26 -26.43 19.28
C ASP A 189 31.42 -27.70 19.25
N ASN A 190 30.46 -27.79 18.30
CA ASN A 190 29.58 -28.96 18.17
C ASN A 190 29.78 -29.75 16.86
N VAL A 191 30.71 -29.33 15.99
CA VAL A 191 31.09 -30.08 14.78
C VAL A 191 32.21 -31.05 15.18
N GLN A 192 31.94 -32.33 15.01
CA GLN A 192 32.94 -33.38 15.24
C GLN A 192 33.61 -33.86 13.96
N GLU A 193 32.89 -33.75 12.84
CA GLU A 193 33.36 -34.20 11.54
C GLU A 193 32.70 -33.40 10.43
N LEU A 194 33.43 -33.00 9.42
CA LEU A 194 32.95 -32.42 8.20
C LEU A 194 33.43 -33.27 7.02
N SER A 195 32.49 -33.84 6.26
CA SER A 195 32.82 -34.56 5.02
C SER A 195 32.25 -33.81 3.80
N ILE A 196 33.10 -33.62 2.80
CA ILE A 196 32.70 -33.05 1.52
C ILE A 196 32.92 -34.10 0.45
N THR A 197 31.90 -34.50 -0.28
CA THR A 197 32.01 -35.48 -1.37
C THR A 197 31.64 -34.78 -2.69
N GLU A 198 32.60 -34.77 -3.62
CA GLU A 198 32.44 -34.25 -4.97
C GLU A 198 32.93 -35.30 -5.97
N GLU A 199 32.13 -35.65 -6.97
CA GLU A 199 32.43 -36.63 -8.02
C GLU A 199 33.01 -37.96 -7.51
N GLY A 200 32.54 -38.42 -6.34
CA GLY A 200 33.02 -39.67 -5.72
C GLY A 200 34.31 -39.55 -4.90
N THR A 201 34.86 -38.36 -4.79
CA THR A 201 36.03 -38.11 -3.89
C THR A 201 35.48 -37.47 -2.60
N THR A 202 35.79 -38.07 -1.47
CA THR A 202 35.41 -37.57 -0.15
C THR A 202 36.61 -36.97 0.55
N LEU A 203 36.49 -35.72 0.98
CA LEU A 203 37.44 -35.06 1.87
C LEU A 203 36.85 -35.05 3.28
N LEU A 204 37.62 -35.45 4.25
CA LEU A 204 37.24 -35.51 5.67
C LEU A 204 38.11 -34.49 6.45
N PHE A 205 37.48 -33.71 7.31
CA PHE A 205 38.14 -32.67 8.13
C PHE A 205 37.75 -32.82 9.61
#